data_406bb1fa4c164f8eadfbd5df0d5692ed
#
_entry.id   406bb1fa4c164f8eadfbd5df0d5692ed
#
_cell.length_a   1.000
_cell.length_b   1.000
_cell.length_c   1.000
_cell.angle_alpha   90.00
_cell.angle_beta   90.00
_cell.angle_gamma   90.00
#
_symmetry.space_group_name_H-M   'P 1'
#
loop_
_entity.id
_entity.type
_entity.pdbx_description
1 polymer ?
#
loop_
_entity_poly.entity_id
_entity_poly.type
_entity_poly.pdbx_seq_one_letter_code
_entity_poly.pdbx_strand_id
1 'polypeptide(L)'
;SRISVAPGGYGNALYITHDNGYTTVHGHLQKFLPEVASLVREHQYQYETFALDTLLASDRFPVKRGQLVAWAGNSGYSFGPHLHMEVRLTETNEPVDPLVFYKDKLKDTRPPRAHRIKIYPQKGRGVVNGKEETPVFYFGNGNRVNQQITAWGEIGIGLSANDYMDGTHNTYGVKSVRRLG
;
A
#
# COMPACT_ATOMS: atom_id res chain seq x y z
N SER A 1 11.65 -7.60 -16.81
CA SER A 1 10.58 -8.14 -15.93
C SER A 1 11.18 -9.01 -14.82
N ARG A 2 10.41 -9.38 -13.79
CA ARG A 2 10.89 -10.15 -12.64
C ARG A 2 9.78 -11.06 -12.12
N ILE A 3 10.15 -12.25 -11.64
CA ILE A 3 9.27 -13.16 -10.89
C ILE A 3 9.81 -13.28 -9.48
N SER A 4 8.92 -13.21 -8.48
CA SER A 4 9.27 -13.46 -7.09
C SER A 4 8.28 -14.44 -6.47
N VAL A 5 8.80 -15.40 -5.70
CA VAL A 5 8.04 -16.36 -4.90
C VAL A 5 8.64 -16.37 -3.50
N ALA A 6 7.83 -16.08 -2.51
CA ALA A 6 8.25 -16.06 -1.11
C ALA A 6 7.13 -16.55 -0.18
N PRO A 7 7.45 -17.12 0.99
CA PRO A 7 6.42 -17.51 1.97
C PRO A 7 5.74 -16.32 2.63
N GLY A 8 6.38 -15.14 2.60
CA GLY A 8 5.87 -13.88 3.17
C GLY A 8 5.84 -12.75 2.16
N GLY A 9 5.65 -11.50 2.61
CA GLY A 9 5.59 -10.33 1.75
C GLY A 9 4.53 -10.45 0.66
N TYR A 10 4.91 -10.19 -0.60
CA TYR A 10 4.00 -10.31 -1.75
C TYR A 10 3.62 -11.74 -2.13
N GLY A 11 4.22 -12.77 -1.51
CA GLY A 11 3.96 -14.16 -1.89
C GLY A 11 4.43 -14.45 -3.31
N ASN A 12 3.53 -14.95 -4.15
CA ASN A 12 3.76 -15.06 -5.58
C ASN A 12 3.55 -13.69 -6.23
N ALA A 13 4.56 -13.18 -6.89
CA ALA A 13 4.50 -11.86 -7.50
C ALA A 13 5.11 -11.81 -8.90
N LEU A 14 4.51 -10.99 -9.77
CA LEU A 14 5.02 -10.62 -11.08
C LEU A 14 5.34 -9.13 -11.13
N TYR A 15 6.50 -8.81 -11.68
CA TYR A 15 6.91 -7.45 -12.01
C TYR A 15 7.00 -7.34 -13.52
N ILE A 16 6.12 -6.55 -14.10
CA ILE A 16 6.04 -6.38 -15.55
C ILE A 16 6.58 -5.00 -15.90
N THR A 17 7.70 -4.97 -16.62
CA THR A 17 8.31 -3.74 -17.11
C THR A 17 7.64 -3.32 -18.40
N HIS A 18 7.26 -2.05 -18.49
CA HIS A 18 6.59 -1.44 -19.64
C HIS A 18 7.53 -0.50 -20.38
N ASP A 19 7.28 -0.28 -21.67
CA ASP A 19 8.10 0.57 -22.53
C ASP A 19 8.06 2.05 -22.17
N ASN A 20 7.10 2.45 -21.34
CA ASN A 20 6.92 3.84 -20.89
C ASN A 20 7.69 4.21 -19.62
N GLY A 21 8.65 3.39 -19.19
CA GLY A 21 9.49 3.65 -18.02
C GLY A 21 8.87 3.26 -16.67
N TYR A 22 7.73 2.58 -16.67
CA TYR A 22 7.10 2.06 -15.45
C TYR A 22 7.18 0.55 -15.35
N THR A 23 7.14 0.05 -14.13
CA THR A 23 6.99 -1.37 -13.80
C THR A 23 5.75 -1.55 -12.94
N THR A 24 4.86 -2.46 -13.33
CA THR A 24 3.73 -2.85 -12.48
C THR A 24 4.08 -4.08 -11.66
N VAL A 25 3.73 -4.06 -10.37
CA VAL A 25 3.88 -5.18 -9.44
C VAL A 25 2.51 -5.78 -9.20
N HIS A 26 2.40 -7.08 -9.31
CA HIS A 26 1.18 -7.84 -9.04
C HIS A 26 1.50 -8.89 -7.97
N GLY A 27 1.02 -8.69 -6.76
CA GLY A 27 1.29 -9.54 -5.59
C GLY A 27 0.10 -10.40 -5.16
N HIS A 28 0.37 -11.29 -4.22
CA HIS A 28 -0.56 -12.24 -3.61
C HIS A 28 -1.23 -13.17 -4.62
N LEU A 29 -0.53 -13.49 -5.72
CA LEU A 29 -1.07 -14.31 -6.80
C LEU A 29 -1.31 -15.75 -6.32
N GLN A 30 -2.42 -16.35 -6.77
CA GLN A 30 -2.72 -17.74 -6.49
C GLN A 30 -1.87 -18.68 -7.35
N LYS A 31 -1.74 -18.34 -8.65
CA LYS A 31 -0.94 -19.10 -9.59
C LYS A 31 -0.51 -18.25 -10.78
N PHE A 32 0.60 -18.63 -11.35
CA PHE A 32 1.11 -18.10 -12.62
C PHE A 32 0.51 -18.85 -13.81
N LEU A 33 0.69 -18.30 -15.01
CA LEU A 33 0.45 -19.03 -16.27
C LEU A 33 1.36 -20.27 -16.34
N PRO A 34 0.97 -21.30 -17.09
CA PRO A 34 1.71 -22.59 -17.14
C PRO A 34 3.20 -22.44 -17.46
N GLU A 35 3.55 -21.59 -18.42
CA GLU A 35 4.94 -21.35 -18.84
C GLU A 35 5.79 -20.69 -17.73
N VAL A 36 5.21 -19.72 -17.01
CA VAL A 36 5.86 -19.08 -15.86
C VAL A 36 5.95 -20.05 -14.68
N ALA A 37 4.88 -20.83 -14.44
CA ALA A 37 4.85 -21.83 -13.38
C ALA A 37 5.88 -22.96 -13.61
N SER A 38 6.15 -23.33 -14.87
CA SER A 38 7.18 -24.31 -15.19
C SER A 38 8.58 -23.78 -14.85
N LEU A 39 8.89 -22.53 -15.24
CA LEU A 39 10.16 -21.90 -14.90
C LEU A 39 10.35 -21.80 -13.38
N VAL A 40 9.31 -21.45 -12.64
CA VAL A 40 9.37 -21.41 -11.16
C VAL A 40 9.70 -22.78 -10.59
N ARG A 41 9.01 -23.84 -11.04
CA ARG A 41 9.26 -25.22 -10.58
C ARG A 41 10.66 -25.71 -10.94
N GLU A 42 11.10 -25.49 -12.18
CA GLU A 42 12.46 -25.84 -12.61
C GLU A 42 13.50 -25.22 -11.69
N HIS A 43 13.38 -23.93 -11.39
CA HIS A 43 14.28 -23.25 -10.47
C HIS A 43 14.21 -23.83 -9.05
N GLN A 44 13.00 -24.06 -8.53
CA GLN A 44 12.79 -24.60 -7.19
C GLN A 44 13.44 -26.00 -7.03
N TYR A 45 13.29 -26.86 -8.03
CA TYR A 45 13.93 -28.19 -8.02
C TYR A 45 15.44 -28.11 -8.23
N GLN A 46 15.92 -27.24 -9.13
CA GLN A 46 17.35 -27.10 -9.41
C GLN A 46 18.14 -26.60 -8.20
N TYR A 47 17.56 -25.67 -7.42
CA TYR A 47 18.23 -25.06 -6.27
C TYR A 47 17.71 -25.54 -4.92
N GLU A 48 16.86 -26.56 -4.90
CA GLU A 48 16.26 -27.14 -3.69
C GLU A 48 15.69 -26.10 -2.73
N THR A 49 15.01 -25.07 -3.29
CA THR A 49 14.48 -23.94 -2.53
C THR A 49 13.05 -23.61 -2.94
N PHE A 50 12.21 -23.24 -1.98
CA PHE A 50 10.87 -22.71 -2.26
C PHE A 50 10.92 -21.29 -2.81
N ALA A 51 11.82 -20.47 -2.28
CA ALA A 51 11.92 -19.06 -2.63
C ALA A 51 12.61 -18.85 -3.99
N LEU A 52 12.07 -17.94 -4.77
CA LEU A 52 12.62 -17.51 -6.05
C LEU A 52 12.57 -15.99 -6.13
N ASP A 53 13.62 -15.38 -6.61
CA ASP A 53 13.65 -13.98 -7.00
C ASP A 53 14.57 -13.84 -8.21
N THR A 54 13.97 -13.74 -9.40
CA THR A 54 14.74 -13.77 -10.65
C THR A 54 14.30 -12.70 -11.63
N LEU A 55 15.29 -12.04 -12.23
CA LEU A 55 15.10 -11.16 -13.36
C LEU A 55 14.98 -11.97 -14.65
N LEU A 56 14.12 -11.55 -15.51
CA LEU A 56 13.86 -12.15 -16.81
C LEU A 56 14.37 -11.25 -17.92
N ALA A 57 14.92 -11.85 -18.97
CA ALA A 57 15.15 -11.16 -20.24
C ALA A 57 13.86 -10.54 -20.76
N SER A 58 13.94 -9.41 -21.45
CA SER A 58 12.78 -8.64 -21.91
C SER A 58 11.87 -9.40 -22.87
N ASP A 59 12.43 -10.34 -23.61
CA ASP A 59 11.77 -11.17 -24.61
C ASP A 59 11.27 -12.52 -24.08
N ARG A 60 11.56 -12.85 -22.81
CA ARG A 60 11.26 -14.20 -22.28
C ARG A 60 9.78 -14.50 -22.19
N PHE A 61 8.99 -13.55 -21.70
CA PHE A 61 7.53 -13.66 -21.58
C PHE A 61 6.89 -12.32 -21.96
N PRO A 62 6.85 -11.98 -23.25
CA PRO A 62 6.22 -10.75 -23.71
C PRO A 62 4.72 -10.79 -23.47
N VAL A 63 4.16 -9.71 -22.96
CA VAL A 63 2.73 -9.59 -22.67
C VAL A 63 2.11 -8.41 -23.41
N LYS A 64 0.83 -8.56 -23.78
CA LYS A 64 0.05 -7.51 -24.43
C LYS A 64 -1.01 -6.95 -23.48
N ARG A 65 -1.41 -5.72 -23.72
CA ARG A 65 -2.50 -5.10 -22.97
C ARG A 65 -3.77 -5.96 -23.04
N GLY A 66 -4.38 -6.23 -21.87
CA GLY A 66 -5.56 -7.09 -21.75
C GLY A 66 -5.29 -8.59 -21.71
N GLN A 67 -4.03 -9.01 -21.85
CA GLN A 67 -3.66 -10.41 -21.73
C GLN A 67 -3.74 -10.86 -20.27
N LEU A 68 -4.27 -12.09 -20.06
CA LEU A 68 -4.17 -12.76 -18.78
C LEU A 68 -2.70 -13.05 -18.47
N VAL A 69 -2.25 -12.68 -17.27
CA VAL A 69 -0.85 -12.88 -16.82
C VAL A 69 -0.74 -13.80 -15.61
N ALA A 70 -1.78 -13.83 -14.76
CA ALA A 70 -1.84 -14.68 -13.57
C ALA A 70 -3.26 -14.65 -12.99
N TRP A 71 -3.48 -15.41 -11.91
CA TRP A 71 -4.72 -15.37 -11.11
C TRP A 71 -4.44 -14.72 -9.76
N ALA A 72 -5.27 -13.74 -9.39
CA ALA A 72 -5.24 -13.14 -8.06
C ALA A 72 -5.56 -14.19 -6.98
N GLY A 73 -5.00 -14.02 -5.79
CA GLY A 73 -5.15 -14.98 -4.70
C GLY A 73 -4.89 -14.41 -3.33
N ASN A 74 -4.22 -15.20 -2.48
CA ASN A 74 -3.97 -14.88 -1.08
C ASN A 74 -2.61 -15.40 -0.59
N SER A 75 -1.60 -15.47 -1.47
CA SER A 75 -0.25 -15.93 -1.11
C SER A 75 0.53 -14.84 -0.35
N GLY A 76 1.52 -15.23 0.44
CA GLY A 76 2.35 -14.32 1.23
C GLY A 76 1.61 -13.70 2.43
N TYR A 77 1.96 -12.47 2.78
CA TYR A 77 1.29 -11.72 3.85
C TYR A 77 0.00 -11.08 3.33
N SER A 78 -1.10 -11.79 3.48
CA SER A 78 -2.42 -11.33 3.05
C SER A 78 -3.50 -11.83 4.01
N PHE A 79 -4.43 -10.95 4.38
CA PHE A 79 -5.55 -11.27 5.27
C PHE A 79 -6.81 -11.76 4.54
N GLY A 80 -6.77 -11.88 3.23
CA GLY A 80 -7.87 -12.34 2.41
C GLY A 80 -7.58 -12.18 0.91
N PRO A 81 -8.31 -12.89 0.03
CA PRO A 81 -8.06 -12.85 -1.40
C PRO A 81 -8.20 -11.42 -1.97
N HIS A 82 -7.14 -10.93 -2.57
CA HIS A 82 -7.12 -9.65 -3.29
C HIS A 82 -5.94 -9.60 -4.27
N LEU A 83 -5.97 -8.64 -5.18
CA LEU A 83 -4.82 -8.29 -5.99
C LEU A 83 -4.10 -7.09 -5.34
N HIS A 84 -2.86 -7.31 -4.89
CA HIS A 84 -1.96 -6.22 -4.59
C HIS A 84 -1.36 -5.70 -5.89
N MET A 85 -1.57 -4.43 -6.21
CA MET A 85 -1.03 -3.80 -7.41
C MET A 85 -0.27 -2.54 -7.07
N GLU A 86 0.95 -2.41 -7.61
CA GLU A 86 1.74 -1.19 -7.53
C GLU A 86 2.16 -0.74 -8.92
N VAL A 87 2.44 0.54 -9.05
CA VAL A 87 3.17 1.13 -10.18
C VAL A 87 4.45 1.73 -9.64
N ARG A 88 5.57 1.43 -10.27
CA ARG A 88 6.90 1.91 -9.88
C ARG A 88 7.62 2.54 -11.06
N LEU A 89 8.50 3.49 -10.80
CA LEU A 89 9.50 3.90 -11.78
C LEU A 89 10.47 2.73 -12.02
N THR A 90 10.68 2.35 -13.27
CA THR A 90 11.54 1.20 -13.59
C THR A 90 13.00 1.44 -13.17
N GLU A 91 13.50 2.66 -13.34
CA GLU A 91 14.89 3.03 -13.06
C GLU A 91 15.21 3.01 -11.55
N THR A 92 14.37 3.64 -10.73
CA THR A 92 14.62 3.84 -9.30
C THR A 92 13.89 2.85 -8.40
N ASN A 93 12.93 2.10 -8.97
CA ASN A 93 12.01 1.21 -8.24
C ASN A 93 11.14 1.96 -7.20
N GLU A 94 11.06 3.28 -7.28
CA GLU A 94 10.20 4.09 -6.41
C GLU A 94 8.72 3.90 -6.73
N PRO A 95 7.85 3.71 -5.73
CA PRO A 95 6.42 3.59 -5.95
C PRO A 95 5.81 4.92 -6.40
N VAL A 96 4.91 4.84 -7.36
CA VAL A 96 4.13 5.96 -7.89
C VAL A 96 2.65 5.75 -7.51
N ASP A 97 1.95 6.82 -7.21
CA ASP A 97 0.52 6.77 -6.94
C ASP A 97 -0.25 6.21 -8.16
N PRO A 98 -0.82 5.00 -8.10
CA PRO A 98 -1.48 4.39 -9.25
C PRO A 98 -2.73 5.17 -9.69
N LEU A 99 -3.34 5.96 -8.82
CA LEU A 99 -4.53 6.77 -9.14
C LEU A 99 -4.25 7.78 -10.28
N VAL A 100 -2.99 8.18 -10.47
CA VAL A 100 -2.60 9.05 -11.60
C VAL A 100 -2.98 8.42 -12.94
N PHE A 101 -2.94 7.09 -13.05
CA PHE A 101 -3.26 6.33 -14.27
C PHE A 101 -4.75 5.98 -14.42
N TYR A 102 -5.53 6.18 -13.35
CA TYR A 102 -6.94 5.77 -13.29
C TYR A 102 -7.92 6.93 -13.05
N LYS A 103 -7.48 8.18 -13.10
CA LYS A 103 -8.30 9.38 -12.81
C LYS A 103 -9.64 9.38 -13.53
N ASP A 104 -9.65 8.96 -14.80
CA ASP A 104 -10.87 8.98 -15.62
C ASP A 104 -11.77 7.75 -15.42
N LYS A 105 -11.31 6.77 -14.64
CA LYS A 105 -12.01 5.50 -14.43
C LYS A 105 -12.53 5.32 -13.01
N LEU A 106 -11.96 6.06 -12.06
CA LEU A 106 -12.33 5.99 -10.65
C LEU A 106 -13.01 7.30 -10.27
N LYS A 107 -14.23 7.19 -9.77
CA LYS A 107 -14.94 8.32 -9.19
C LYS A 107 -14.69 8.32 -7.69
N ASP A 108 -14.15 9.42 -7.20
CA ASP A 108 -13.96 9.66 -5.78
C ASP A 108 -14.35 11.10 -5.42
N THR A 109 -15.51 11.23 -4.79
CA THR A 109 -16.05 12.52 -4.31
C THR A 109 -16.12 12.58 -2.79
N ARG A 110 -15.67 11.50 -2.10
CA ARG A 110 -15.78 11.39 -0.65
C ARG A 110 -14.50 11.90 0.01
N PRO A 111 -14.56 12.99 0.78
CA PRO A 111 -13.38 13.49 1.48
C PRO A 111 -12.96 12.54 2.62
N PRO A 112 -11.67 12.54 2.99
CA PRO A 112 -11.20 11.79 4.15
C PRO A 112 -11.86 12.27 5.44
N ARG A 113 -12.03 11.35 6.39
CA ARG A 113 -12.66 11.61 7.68
C ARG A 113 -11.67 11.35 8.81
N ALA A 114 -11.47 12.37 9.63
CA ALA A 114 -10.73 12.24 10.88
C ALA A 114 -11.67 11.69 11.98
N HIS A 115 -11.15 10.77 12.80
CA HIS A 115 -11.90 10.13 13.88
C HIS A 115 -11.44 10.62 15.24
N ARG A 116 -10.14 10.61 15.47
CA ARG A 116 -9.55 11.03 16.77
C ARG A 116 -8.13 11.54 16.59
N ILE A 117 -7.76 12.44 17.47
CA ILE A 117 -6.39 12.89 17.65
C ILE A 117 -5.94 12.51 19.07
N LYS A 118 -4.74 11.99 19.20
CA LYS A 118 -4.10 11.67 20.45
C LYS A 118 -2.86 12.53 20.58
N ILE A 119 -2.70 13.20 21.72
CA ILE A 119 -1.57 14.09 21.95
C ILE A 119 -0.69 13.47 23.04
N TYR A 120 0.59 13.38 22.76
CA TYR A 120 1.59 12.75 23.60
C TYR A 120 2.53 13.82 24.15
N PRO A 121 2.32 14.32 25.37
CA PRO A 121 3.30 15.20 26.00
C PRO A 121 4.59 14.41 26.28
N GLN A 122 5.73 15.00 25.97
CA GLN A 122 7.02 14.43 26.33
C GLN A 122 7.18 14.55 27.85
N LYS A 123 7.46 13.44 28.54
CA LYS A 123 7.59 13.39 29.99
C LYS A 123 8.63 14.42 30.50
N GLY A 124 8.21 15.27 31.44
CA GLY A 124 9.03 16.34 32.02
C GLY A 124 9.31 17.52 31.08
N ARG A 125 8.76 17.53 29.85
CA ARG A 125 9.02 18.58 28.84
C ARG A 125 7.78 19.10 28.14
N GLY A 126 6.62 18.47 28.34
CA GLY A 126 5.38 18.87 27.69
C GLY A 126 4.16 18.60 28.55
N VAL A 127 3.13 19.40 28.37
CA VAL A 127 1.84 19.24 29.03
C VAL A 127 0.71 19.49 28.06
N VAL A 128 -0.42 18.82 28.27
CA VAL A 128 -1.66 19.02 27.53
C VAL A 128 -2.79 19.28 28.53
N ASN A 129 -3.48 20.40 28.37
CA ASN A 129 -4.49 20.88 29.31
C ASN A 129 -3.98 20.91 30.76
N GLY A 130 -2.71 21.31 30.94
CA GLY A 130 -2.05 21.40 32.23
C GLY A 130 -1.60 20.08 32.85
N LYS A 131 -1.64 18.96 32.13
CA LYS A 131 -1.28 17.61 32.61
C LYS A 131 -0.26 16.94 31.71
N GLU A 132 0.54 16.01 32.26
CA GLU A 132 1.47 15.15 31.51
C GLU A 132 0.78 13.87 30.95
N GLU A 133 -0.53 13.77 31.05
CA GLU A 133 -1.32 12.67 30.51
C GLU A 133 -1.42 12.75 29.00
N THR A 134 -1.70 11.61 28.37
CA THR A 134 -1.86 11.48 26.90
C THR A 134 -3.35 11.47 26.55
N PRO A 135 -4.01 12.62 26.38
CA PRO A 135 -5.44 12.67 26.10
C PRO A 135 -5.78 12.29 24.66
N VAL A 136 -7.00 11.78 24.49
CA VAL A 136 -7.61 11.51 23.18
C VAL A 136 -8.79 12.44 22.99
N PHE A 137 -8.84 13.08 21.83
CA PHE A 137 -9.94 13.96 21.44
C PHE A 137 -10.59 13.40 20.17
N TYR A 138 -11.92 13.43 20.14
CA TYR A 138 -12.69 12.91 19.01
C TYR A 138 -13.13 14.04 18.08
N PHE A 139 -13.07 13.79 16.79
CA PHE A 139 -13.59 14.72 15.81
C PHE A 139 -15.10 14.57 15.69
N GLY A 140 -15.77 15.69 15.67
CA GLY A 140 -17.19 15.81 15.35
C GLY A 140 -17.44 16.07 13.85
N ASN A 141 -18.63 16.59 13.54
CA ASN A 141 -18.98 16.95 12.18
C ASN A 141 -18.01 17.99 11.60
N GLY A 142 -17.69 17.83 10.31
CA GLY A 142 -16.76 18.73 9.60
C GLY A 142 -15.28 18.54 9.99
N ASN A 143 -14.91 17.37 10.52
CA ASN A 143 -13.54 17.08 10.93
C ASN A 143 -12.97 18.10 11.93
N ARG A 144 -13.76 18.52 12.91
CA ARG A 144 -13.37 19.48 13.94
C ARG A 144 -13.43 18.85 15.32
N VAL A 145 -12.46 19.19 16.17
CA VAL A 145 -12.52 18.93 17.62
C VAL A 145 -13.28 20.07 18.27
N ASN A 146 -14.39 19.76 18.96
CA ASN A 146 -15.31 20.77 19.52
C ASN A 146 -14.88 21.30 20.90
N GLN A 147 -13.63 21.10 21.26
CA GLN A 147 -13.09 21.60 22.53
C GLN A 147 -11.72 22.25 22.31
N GLN A 148 -11.43 23.25 23.11
CA GLN A 148 -10.13 23.89 23.10
C GLN A 148 -9.09 22.93 23.69
N ILE A 149 -7.96 22.82 23.01
CA ILE A 149 -6.82 22.04 23.46
C ILE A 149 -5.67 23.02 23.70
N THR A 150 -5.16 23.05 24.92
CA THR A 150 -3.97 23.81 25.25
C THR A 150 -2.80 22.84 25.39
N ALA A 151 -1.72 23.13 24.69
CA ALA A 151 -0.50 22.33 24.78
C ALA A 151 0.71 23.25 24.93
N TRP A 152 1.67 22.84 25.71
CA TRP A 152 2.90 23.59 25.95
C TRP A 152 4.09 22.63 26.03
N GLY A 153 5.23 23.07 25.50
CA GLY A 153 6.46 22.28 25.46
C GLY A 153 6.50 21.27 24.31
N GLU A 154 7.21 20.18 24.52
CA GLU A 154 7.40 19.12 23.51
C GLU A 154 6.21 18.17 23.50
N ILE A 155 5.53 18.08 22.37
CA ILE A 155 4.37 17.18 22.17
C ILE A 155 4.51 16.37 20.88
N GLY A 156 4.06 15.11 20.92
CA GLY A 156 3.78 14.28 19.75
C GLY A 156 2.29 14.28 19.41
N ILE A 157 1.94 14.11 18.15
CA ILE A 157 0.56 14.07 17.69
C ILE A 157 0.33 12.77 16.89
N GLY A 158 -0.68 12.00 17.30
CA GLY A 158 -1.18 10.84 16.56
C GLY A 158 -2.57 11.14 16.00
N LEU A 159 -2.80 10.92 14.72
CA LEU A 159 -4.09 11.08 14.05
C LEU A 159 -4.64 9.72 13.61
N SER A 160 -5.91 9.45 13.89
CA SER A 160 -6.66 8.35 13.30
C SER A 160 -7.63 8.94 12.29
N ALA A 161 -7.44 8.61 11.02
CA ALA A 161 -8.28 9.05 9.92
C ALA A 161 -8.36 7.96 8.86
N ASN A 162 -9.46 7.91 8.13
CA ASN A 162 -9.66 7.05 6.98
C ASN A 162 -10.11 7.87 5.78
N ASP A 163 -9.77 7.36 4.61
CA ASP A 163 -10.32 7.81 3.35
C ASP A 163 -11.37 6.84 2.83
N TYR A 164 -12.19 7.27 1.92
CA TYR A 164 -13.33 6.53 1.39
C TYR A 164 -13.46 6.79 -0.11
N MET A 165 -14.05 5.85 -0.83
CA MET A 165 -14.27 5.97 -2.27
C MET A 165 -15.74 5.71 -2.61
N ASP A 166 -16.24 6.35 -3.66
CA ASP A 166 -17.59 6.10 -4.17
C ASP A 166 -17.76 4.66 -4.63
N GLY A 167 -18.93 4.09 -4.37
CA GLY A 167 -19.30 2.75 -4.84
C GLY A 167 -18.63 1.58 -4.09
N THR A 168 -17.90 1.84 -3.01
CA THR A 168 -17.25 0.80 -2.19
C THR A 168 -17.52 1.01 -0.71
N HIS A 169 -17.47 -0.08 0.06
CA HIS A 169 -17.54 -0.05 1.53
C HIS A 169 -16.18 -0.09 2.20
N ASN A 170 -15.10 -0.17 1.43
CA ASN A 170 -13.75 -0.23 1.97
C ASN A 170 -13.35 1.10 2.62
N THR A 171 -12.44 1.01 3.58
CA THR A 171 -11.76 2.15 4.18
C THR A 171 -10.31 2.16 3.71
N TYR A 172 -9.80 3.34 3.40
CA TYR A 172 -8.45 3.53 2.87
C TYR A 172 -7.62 4.39 3.81
N GLY A 173 -6.31 4.34 3.66
CA GLY A 173 -5.38 5.27 4.28
C GLY A 173 -5.53 6.67 3.65
N VAL A 174 -5.34 7.71 4.45
CA VAL A 174 -5.30 9.08 3.93
C VAL A 174 -4.01 9.34 3.16
N LYS A 175 -4.11 10.04 2.05
CA LYS A 175 -2.97 10.33 1.15
C LYS A 175 -1.88 11.18 1.83
N SER A 176 -2.27 12.18 2.60
CA SER A 176 -1.33 13.06 3.29
C SER A 176 -1.95 13.69 4.53
N VAL A 177 -1.11 13.96 5.52
CA VAL A 177 -1.46 14.74 6.71
C VAL A 177 -0.45 15.88 6.78
N ARG A 178 -0.94 17.12 6.88
CA ARG A 178 -0.09 18.30 7.01
C ARG A 178 -0.40 19.03 8.30
N ARG A 179 0.64 19.39 9.03
CA ARG A 179 0.56 20.36 10.12
C ARG A 179 0.76 21.75 9.52
N LEU A 180 -0.18 22.62 9.77
CA LEU A 180 0.00 24.06 9.54
C LEU A 180 0.40 24.66 10.88
N GLY A 181 1.53 25.36 10.91
CA GLY A 181 2.11 25.96 12.11
C GLY A 181 1.35 27.14 12.62
#